data_da3c09e77798215506fb5bfdafc7c092
#
_entry.id   da3c09e77798215506fb5bfdafc7c092
#
_cell.length_a   1.000
_cell.length_b   1.000
_cell.length_c   1.000
_cell.angle_alpha   90.00
_cell.angle_beta   90.00
_cell.angle_gamma   90.00
#
_symmetry.space_group_name_H-M   'P 1'
#
loop_
_entity.id
_entity.type
_entity.pdbx_description
1 polymer ?
#
loop_
_entity_poly.entity_id
_entity_poly.type
_entity_poly.pdbx_seq_one_letter_code
_entity_poly.pdbx_strand_id
1 'polypeptide(L)'
;KGVKDLKYKLKVAYEEAKKDPYFKELTDSINLSDDELMKHTSLFEDSKEEYKNCKSCKNLAACKNKMTGFCFLPVLKEGKLNFSYVACKYKEKYLNDCKYQKNVTSMDVPREIREAKIKDIYTDDKQREKVIKWILNYIKEYKKGKFGKGLYLHGNFGCGKTYLLAAMFNELAKENVRSVITYWPEYLRSLKSSYSSSSSYEFKDKYNEVKYAKLLLIDDLGAEGVTSWSRDEILGTILQYRMQEHLPTFITSNLNLKELEEHLSVSTTNKSERVKA
;
A
#
# COMPACT_ATOMS: atom_id res chain seq x y z
N LYS A 1 40.34 -26.21 36.48
CA LYS A 1 39.07 -26.77 37.05
C LYS A 1 37.83 -26.06 36.50
N GLY A 2 37.78 -24.73 36.36
CA GLY A 2 36.55 -23.99 35.96
C GLY A 2 36.00 -24.29 34.56
N VAL A 3 36.85 -24.54 33.54
CA VAL A 3 36.39 -24.74 32.14
C VAL A 3 35.72 -26.11 31.93
N LYS A 4 36.21 -27.16 32.63
CA LYS A 4 35.58 -28.49 32.58
C LYS A 4 34.21 -28.50 33.26
N ASP A 5 34.05 -27.76 34.34
CA ASP A 5 32.77 -27.61 35.06
C ASP A 5 31.72 -26.82 34.21
N LEU A 6 32.18 -25.78 33.51
CA LEU A 6 31.30 -25.00 32.61
C LEU A 6 30.78 -25.84 31.41
N LYS A 7 31.68 -26.61 30.77
CA LYS A 7 31.29 -27.49 29.66
C LYS A 7 30.30 -28.59 30.11
N TYR A 8 30.51 -29.12 31.30
CA TYR A 8 29.59 -30.10 31.90
C TYR A 8 28.20 -29.49 32.16
N LYS A 9 28.15 -28.31 32.77
CA LYS A 9 26.86 -27.60 33.01
C LYS A 9 26.13 -27.29 31.72
N LEU A 10 26.82 -26.83 30.67
CA LEU A 10 26.23 -26.57 29.35
C LEU A 10 25.66 -27.85 28.75
N LYS A 11 26.37 -28.98 28.85
CA LYS A 11 25.89 -30.25 28.35
C LYS A 11 24.63 -30.74 29.08
N VAL A 12 24.58 -30.63 30.39
CA VAL A 12 23.41 -30.99 31.20
C VAL A 12 22.20 -30.12 30.83
N ALA A 13 22.38 -28.81 30.69
CA ALA A 13 21.30 -27.89 30.30
C ALA A 13 20.79 -28.20 28.89
N TYR A 14 21.69 -28.51 27.95
CA TYR A 14 21.33 -28.86 26.59
C TYR A 14 20.51 -30.16 26.49
N GLU A 15 20.97 -31.21 27.18
CA GLU A 15 20.27 -32.50 27.24
C GLU A 15 18.88 -32.38 27.92
N GLU A 16 18.78 -31.54 28.94
CA GLU A 16 17.48 -31.25 29.54
C GLU A 16 16.54 -30.52 28.58
N ALA A 17 17.06 -29.49 27.89
CA ALA A 17 16.29 -28.74 26.88
C ALA A 17 15.84 -29.62 25.71
N LYS A 18 16.66 -30.62 25.28
CA LYS A 18 16.33 -31.58 24.23
C LYS A 18 15.13 -32.49 24.55
N LYS A 19 14.67 -32.56 25.80
CA LYS A 19 13.45 -33.27 26.16
C LYS A 19 12.18 -32.59 25.62
N ASP A 20 12.26 -31.29 25.35
CA ASP A 20 11.19 -30.54 24.72
C ASP A 20 11.14 -30.85 23.20
N PRO A 21 10.01 -31.31 22.65
CA PRO A 21 9.93 -31.71 21.24
C PRO A 21 10.21 -30.54 20.27
N TYR A 22 9.84 -29.30 20.62
CA TYR A 22 10.07 -28.12 19.78
C TYR A 22 11.53 -27.71 19.78
N PHE A 23 12.19 -27.80 20.94
CA PHE A 23 13.63 -27.57 21.04
C PHE A 23 14.39 -28.58 20.19
N LYS A 24 14.04 -29.86 20.31
CA LYS A 24 14.63 -30.94 19.53
C LYS A 24 14.44 -30.74 18.03
N GLU A 25 13.21 -30.39 17.59
CA GLU A 25 12.91 -30.11 16.17
C GLU A 25 13.77 -28.98 15.62
N LEU A 26 14.01 -27.91 16.40
CA LEU A 26 14.87 -26.79 16.00
C LEU A 26 16.34 -27.21 15.88
N THR A 27 16.87 -27.94 16.86
CA THR A 27 18.28 -28.39 16.83
C THR A 27 18.52 -29.42 15.72
N ASP A 28 17.60 -30.37 15.50
CA ASP A 28 17.68 -31.36 14.45
C ASP A 28 17.60 -30.75 13.03
N SER A 29 16.99 -29.56 12.90
CA SER A 29 16.93 -28.83 11.63
C SER A 29 18.25 -28.19 11.21
N ILE A 30 19.22 -28.11 12.11
CA ILE A 30 20.51 -27.46 11.89
C ILE A 30 21.62 -28.52 11.79
N ASN A 31 22.30 -28.54 10.66
CA ASN A 31 23.38 -29.50 10.40
C ASN A 31 24.69 -29.03 11.05
N LEU A 32 24.77 -29.09 12.39
CA LEU A 32 25.96 -28.81 13.21
C LEU A 32 26.10 -29.87 14.29
N SER A 33 27.32 -29.97 14.87
CA SER A 33 27.58 -30.88 15.98
C SER A 33 26.88 -30.42 17.26
N ASP A 34 26.53 -31.37 18.14
CA ASP A 34 25.95 -31.08 19.46
C ASP A 34 26.86 -30.16 20.30
N ASP A 35 28.21 -30.28 20.15
CA ASP A 35 29.19 -29.42 20.82
C ASP A 35 29.06 -27.95 20.36
N GLU A 36 28.62 -27.67 19.16
CA GLU A 36 28.39 -26.32 18.68
C GLU A 36 26.98 -25.83 19.06
N LEU A 37 25.97 -26.67 18.94
CA LEU A 37 24.59 -26.33 19.27
C LEU A 37 24.41 -25.99 20.75
N MET A 38 25.04 -26.75 21.66
CA MET A 38 24.91 -26.52 23.11
C MET A 38 25.46 -25.15 23.58
N LYS A 39 26.35 -24.52 22.82
CA LYS A 39 26.83 -23.15 23.13
C LYS A 39 25.72 -22.12 23.01
N HIS A 40 24.66 -22.44 22.31
CA HIS A 40 23.54 -21.55 21.99
C HIS A 40 22.22 -22.01 22.64
N THR A 41 22.27 -22.86 23.68
CA THR A 41 21.07 -23.46 24.33
C THR A 41 20.05 -22.40 24.71
N SER A 42 20.41 -21.26 25.30
CA SER A 42 19.48 -20.23 25.71
C SER A 42 18.79 -19.56 24.51
N LEU A 43 19.50 -19.35 23.39
CA LEU A 43 18.92 -18.81 22.17
C LEU A 43 17.95 -19.78 21.50
N PHE A 44 18.26 -21.09 21.59
CA PHE A 44 17.30 -22.12 21.15
C PHE A 44 16.05 -22.18 22.04
N GLU A 45 16.18 -21.91 23.34
CA GLU A 45 15.02 -21.85 24.24
C GLU A 45 14.15 -20.64 23.92
N ASP A 46 14.72 -19.46 23.68
CA ASP A 46 13.97 -18.29 23.20
C ASP A 46 13.28 -18.56 21.85
N SER A 47 13.99 -19.19 20.94
CA SER A 47 13.47 -19.60 19.63
C SER A 47 12.33 -20.61 19.74
N LYS A 48 12.44 -21.58 20.64
CA LYS A 48 11.45 -22.63 20.91
C LYS A 48 10.07 -22.05 21.26
N GLU A 49 10.04 -21.04 22.15
CA GLU A 49 8.77 -20.43 22.57
C GLU A 49 8.05 -19.75 21.39
N GLU A 50 8.77 -19.01 20.57
CA GLU A 50 8.18 -18.38 19.38
C GLU A 50 7.80 -19.43 18.32
N TYR A 51 8.61 -20.46 18.12
CA TYR A 51 8.33 -21.55 17.21
C TYR A 51 7.06 -22.32 17.58
N LYS A 52 6.88 -22.62 18.86
CA LYS A 52 5.65 -23.24 19.41
C LYS A 52 4.42 -22.39 19.12
N ASN A 53 4.48 -21.07 19.31
CA ASN A 53 3.42 -20.16 18.94
C ASN A 53 3.06 -20.24 17.46
N CYS A 54 4.07 -20.35 16.59
CA CYS A 54 3.89 -20.44 15.14
C CYS A 54 3.18 -21.74 14.70
N LYS A 55 3.42 -22.86 15.37
CA LYS A 55 2.75 -24.16 15.05
C LYS A 55 1.23 -24.08 15.20
N SER A 56 0.71 -23.30 16.14
CA SER A 56 -0.73 -23.13 16.38
C SER A 56 -1.31 -21.87 15.71
N CYS A 57 -0.47 -21.03 15.09
CA CYS A 57 -0.89 -19.76 14.50
C CYS A 57 -1.70 -19.97 13.22
N LYS A 58 -2.86 -19.28 13.11
CA LYS A 58 -3.77 -19.36 11.95
C LYS A 58 -3.72 -18.14 11.01
N ASN A 59 -3.29 -16.98 11.51
CA ASN A 59 -3.21 -15.74 10.75
C ASN A 59 -2.36 -14.71 11.50
N LEU A 60 -2.04 -13.57 10.86
CA LEU A 60 -1.23 -12.51 11.48
C LEU A 60 -1.87 -11.85 12.71
N ALA A 61 -3.20 -11.73 12.75
CA ALA A 61 -3.91 -11.13 13.88
C ALA A 61 -3.84 -12.00 15.15
N ALA A 62 -3.67 -13.32 14.97
CA ALA A 62 -3.52 -14.28 16.06
C ALA A 62 -2.06 -14.53 16.45
N CYS A 63 -1.10 -13.76 15.93
CA CYS A 63 0.32 -13.92 16.20
C CYS A 63 0.64 -13.56 17.66
N LYS A 64 1.28 -14.48 18.38
CA LYS A 64 1.67 -14.31 19.80
C LYS A 64 3.17 -14.01 19.98
N ASN A 65 3.96 -13.97 18.90
CA ASN A 65 5.39 -13.70 18.96
C ASN A 65 5.66 -12.21 19.25
N LYS A 66 6.83 -11.91 19.78
CA LYS A 66 7.31 -10.55 20.10
C LYS A 66 7.18 -9.60 18.90
N MET A 67 7.48 -10.11 17.70
CA MET A 67 7.32 -9.39 16.44
C MET A 67 6.26 -10.05 15.58
N THR A 68 5.13 -9.36 15.36
CA THR A 68 3.98 -9.90 14.61
C THR A 68 4.39 -10.35 13.20
N GLY A 69 4.17 -11.63 12.93
CA GLY A 69 4.48 -12.23 11.62
C GLY A 69 5.92 -12.66 11.44
N PHE A 70 6.73 -12.59 12.47
CA PHE A 70 8.10 -13.10 12.48
C PHE A 70 8.28 -14.15 13.56
N CYS A 71 9.26 -15.02 13.36
CA CYS A 71 9.69 -16.01 14.33
C CYS A 71 11.20 -15.90 14.50
N PHE A 72 11.67 -15.86 15.72
CA PHE A 72 13.09 -15.90 16.05
C PHE A 72 13.60 -17.32 15.84
N LEU A 73 14.43 -17.53 14.82
CA LEU A 73 14.87 -18.87 14.40
C LEU A 73 16.38 -18.95 14.23
N PRO A 74 16.97 -20.15 14.46
CA PRO A 74 18.35 -20.43 14.10
C PRO A 74 18.50 -20.45 12.57
N VAL A 75 19.54 -19.80 12.06
CA VAL A 75 19.85 -19.68 10.63
C VAL A 75 21.34 -19.90 10.41
N LEU A 76 21.70 -20.79 9.48
CA LEU A 76 23.11 -20.92 9.05
C LEU A 76 23.44 -19.85 8.02
N LYS A 77 24.42 -19.01 8.32
CA LYS A 77 25.01 -18.06 7.38
C LYS A 77 26.53 -18.32 7.28
N GLU A 78 26.98 -18.61 6.08
CA GLU A 78 28.41 -18.90 5.83
C GLU A 78 28.99 -19.94 6.77
N GLY A 79 28.23 -21.00 7.07
CA GLY A 79 28.61 -22.09 7.97
C GLY A 79 28.60 -21.73 9.47
N LYS A 80 28.19 -20.51 9.84
CA LYS A 80 28.02 -20.07 11.23
C LYS A 80 26.58 -20.02 11.65
N LEU A 81 26.32 -20.52 12.86
CA LEU A 81 24.97 -20.45 13.45
C LEU A 81 24.70 -19.02 13.94
N ASN A 82 23.62 -18.45 13.43
CA ASN A 82 23.07 -17.17 13.84
C ASN A 82 21.61 -17.33 14.20
N PHE A 83 21.07 -16.38 14.94
CA PHE A 83 19.64 -16.32 15.25
C PHE A 83 19.07 -15.00 14.70
N SER A 84 17.95 -15.09 14.00
CA SER A 84 17.31 -13.91 13.41
C SER A 84 15.81 -14.06 13.32
N TYR A 85 15.12 -12.93 13.24
CA TYR A 85 13.69 -12.90 12.96
C TYR A 85 13.43 -13.24 11.50
N VAL A 86 12.77 -14.36 11.25
CA VAL A 86 12.38 -14.84 9.91
C VAL A 86 10.89 -14.61 9.72
N ALA A 87 10.50 -14.04 8.58
CA ALA A 87 9.09 -13.83 8.27
C ALA A 87 8.36 -15.16 8.15
N CYS A 88 7.21 -15.31 8.81
CA CYS A 88 6.38 -16.49 8.68
C CYS A 88 5.60 -16.48 7.37
N LYS A 89 5.05 -17.63 6.95
CA LYS A 89 4.25 -17.78 5.71
C LYS A 89 3.12 -16.74 5.56
N TYR A 90 2.51 -16.32 6.66
CA TYR A 90 1.44 -15.29 6.64
C TYR A 90 2.01 -13.90 6.42
N LYS A 91 3.19 -13.60 6.99
CA LYS A 91 3.88 -12.33 6.78
C LYS A 91 4.45 -12.23 5.37
N GLU A 92 5.06 -13.30 4.87
CA GLU A 92 5.55 -13.36 3.49
C GLU A 92 4.42 -13.17 2.49
N LYS A 93 3.29 -13.85 2.69
CA LYS A 93 2.10 -13.66 1.86
C LYS A 93 1.62 -12.20 1.92
N TYR A 94 1.51 -11.62 3.11
CA TYR A 94 1.14 -10.22 3.29
C TYR A 94 2.12 -9.27 2.56
N LEU A 95 3.43 -9.46 2.74
CA LEU A 95 4.45 -8.66 2.07
C LEU A 95 4.41 -8.83 0.56
N ASN A 96 4.17 -10.04 0.06
CA ASN A 96 4.02 -10.28 -1.37
C ASN A 96 2.72 -9.67 -1.92
N ASP A 97 1.61 -9.79 -1.19
CA ASP A 97 0.35 -9.15 -1.54
C ASP A 97 0.43 -7.62 -1.55
N CYS A 98 1.35 -7.04 -0.77
CA CYS A 98 1.55 -5.60 -0.66
C CYS A 98 2.71 -5.04 -1.51
N LYS A 99 3.52 -5.90 -2.15
CA LYS A 99 4.64 -5.44 -3.01
C LYS A 99 4.22 -4.43 -4.08
N TYR A 100 3.01 -4.59 -4.61
CA TYR A 100 2.47 -3.71 -5.63
C TYR A 100 2.05 -2.34 -5.08
N GLN A 101 1.81 -2.21 -3.77
CA GLN A 101 1.36 -0.93 -3.17
C GLN A 101 2.38 0.19 -3.36
N LYS A 102 3.67 -0.13 -3.48
CA LYS A 102 4.70 0.86 -3.84
C LYS A 102 4.52 1.48 -5.24
N ASN A 103 3.73 0.83 -6.09
CA ASN A 103 3.41 1.34 -7.42
C ASN A 103 2.23 2.31 -7.40
N VAL A 104 1.54 2.46 -6.26
CA VAL A 104 0.45 3.41 -6.08
C VAL A 104 0.89 4.47 -5.07
N THR A 105 1.23 5.65 -5.54
CA THR A 105 1.44 6.80 -4.67
C THR A 105 0.07 7.31 -4.23
N SER A 106 -0.18 7.36 -2.93
CA SER A 106 -1.42 7.85 -2.35
C SER A 106 -1.15 9.10 -1.52
N MET A 107 -1.70 10.23 -1.96
CA MET A 107 -1.55 11.53 -1.30
C MET A 107 -2.82 11.85 -0.52
N ASP A 108 -2.71 11.91 0.80
CA ASP A 108 -3.79 12.25 1.74
C ASP A 108 -5.04 11.35 1.64
N VAL A 109 -4.82 10.08 1.30
CA VAL A 109 -5.89 9.09 1.07
C VAL A 109 -6.01 8.14 2.27
N PRO A 110 -7.22 7.89 2.80
CA PRO A 110 -7.45 6.96 3.90
C PRO A 110 -6.92 5.55 3.64
N ARG A 111 -6.57 4.84 4.71
CA ARG A 111 -6.02 3.47 4.63
C ARG A 111 -6.94 2.51 3.89
N GLU A 112 -8.24 2.58 4.14
CA GLU A 112 -9.25 1.73 3.49
C GLU A 112 -9.19 1.85 1.96
N ILE A 113 -9.03 3.06 1.45
CA ILE A 113 -8.90 3.33 0.01
C ILE A 113 -7.57 2.82 -0.53
N ARG A 114 -6.47 3.02 0.22
CA ARG A 114 -5.14 2.51 -0.18
C ARG A 114 -5.09 0.98 -0.27
N GLU A 115 -5.88 0.29 0.54
CA GLU A 115 -5.94 -1.17 0.61
C GLU A 115 -7.12 -1.76 -0.16
N ALA A 116 -7.87 -0.95 -0.93
CA ALA A 116 -9.05 -1.38 -1.67
C ALA A 116 -8.76 -2.54 -2.64
N LYS A 117 -9.65 -3.53 -2.69
CA LYS A 117 -9.51 -4.73 -3.52
C LYS A 117 -10.77 -5.01 -4.30
N ILE A 118 -10.62 -5.46 -5.55
CA ILE A 118 -11.74 -5.83 -6.42
C ILE A 118 -12.67 -6.89 -5.76
N LYS A 119 -12.09 -7.88 -5.07
CA LYS A 119 -12.84 -8.97 -4.43
C LYS A 119 -13.74 -8.53 -3.27
N ASP A 120 -13.46 -7.36 -2.69
CA ASP A 120 -14.20 -6.83 -1.53
C ASP A 120 -15.27 -5.81 -1.94
N ILE A 121 -15.51 -5.66 -3.26
CA ILE A 121 -16.55 -4.77 -3.79
C ILE A 121 -17.92 -5.42 -3.64
N TYR A 122 -18.85 -4.69 -3.01
CA TYR A 122 -20.26 -5.10 -2.95
C TYR A 122 -20.94 -4.98 -4.31
N THR A 123 -21.67 -6.02 -4.73
CA THR A 123 -22.26 -6.14 -6.07
C THR A 123 -23.80 -6.00 -6.09
N ASP A 124 -24.41 -5.66 -4.96
CA ASP A 124 -25.86 -5.73 -4.76
C ASP A 124 -26.66 -4.61 -5.46
N ASP A 125 -25.97 -3.61 -6.04
CA ASP A 125 -26.56 -2.47 -6.72
C ASP A 125 -26.37 -2.57 -8.25
N LYS A 126 -27.48 -2.52 -9.01
CA LYS A 126 -27.50 -2.56 -10.48
C LYS A 126 -26.72 -1.40 -11.13
N GLN A 127 -26.71 -0.21 -10.54
CA GLN A 127 -25.94 0.92 -11.08
C GLN A 127 -24.45 0.69 -10.87
N ARG A 128 -24.07 0.17 -9.72
CA ARG A 128 -22.70 -0.21 -9.40
C ARG A 128 -22.20 -1.33 -10.31
N GLU A 129 -23.06 -2.29 -10.67
CA GLU A 129 -22.71 -3.39 -11.57
C GLU A 129 -22.18 -2.90 -12.93
N LYS A 130 -22.77 -1.84 -13.49
CA LYS A 130 -22.30 -1.24 -14.76
C LYS A 130 -20.86 -0.70 -14.61
N VAL A 131 -20.59 0.00 -13.53
CA VAL A 131 -19.27 0.55 -13.25
C VAL A 131 -18.26 -0.57 -13.01
N ILE A 132 -18.61 -1.61 -12.26
CA ILE A 132 -17.76 -2.78 -12.03
C ILE A 132 -17.41 -3.48 -13.34
N LYS A 133 -18.40 -3.73 -14.21
CA LYS A 133 -18.17 -4.32 -15.54
C LYS A 133 -17.21 -3.47 -16.38
N TRP A 134 -17.39 -2.16 -16.34
CA TRP A 134 -16.50 -1.23 -17.05
C TRP A 134 -15.07 -1.32 -16.50
N ILE A 135 -14.89 -1.30 -15.17
CA ILE A 135 -13.59 -1.44 -14.50
C ILE A 135 -12.88 -2.74 -14.89
N LEU A 136 -13.59 -3.87 -14.81
CA LEU A 136 -13.03 -5.18 -15.16
C LEU A 136 -12.61 -5.25 -16.63
N ASN A 137 -13.43 -4.65 -17.54
CA ASN A 137 -13.07 -4.55 -18.94
C ASN A 137 -11.85 -3.64 -19.16
N TYR A 138 -11.80 -2.50 -18.47
CA TYR A 138 -10.65 -1.59 -18.54
C TYR A 138 -9.35 -2.29 -18.12
N ILE A 139 -9.34 -2.99 -16.99
CA ILE A 139 -8.20 -3.79 -16.53
C ILE A 139 -7.78 -4.81 -17.59
N LYS A 140 -8.74 -5.54 -18.16
CA LYS A 140 -8.48 -6.55 -19.19
C LYS A 140 -7.82 -5.95 -20.45
N GLU A 141 -8.36 -4.84 -20.95
CA GLU A 141 -7.81 -4.17 -22.14
C GLU A 141 -6.46 -3.50 -21.85
N TYR A 142 -6.29 -2.93 -20.68
CA TYR A 142 -5.01 -2.35 -20.25
C TYR A 142 -3.88 -3.41 -20.21
N LYS A 143 -4.18 -4.60 -19.69
CA LYS A 143 -3.24 -5.75 -19.69
C LYS A 143 -2.84 -6.21 -21.09
N LYS A 144 -3.66 -5.93 -22.10
CA LYS A 144 -3.35 -6.19 -23.52
C LYS A 144 -2.59 -5.04 -24.21
N GLY A 145 -2.19 -4.01 -23.46
CA GLY A 145 -1.50 -2.84 -24.00
C GLY A 145 -2.44 -1.83 -24.67
N LYS A 146 -3.76 -1.94 -24.48
CA LYS A 146 -4.73 -0.97 -24.99
C LYS A 146 -5.06 0.03 -23.88
N PHE A 147 -4.51 1.22 -24.01
CA PHE A 147 -4.70 2.30 -23.04
C PHE A 147 -5.93 3.12 -23.42
N GLY A 148 -7.03 2.92 -22.67
CA GLY A 148 -8.24 3.69 -22.84
C GLY A 148 -8.17 5.07 -22.17
N LYS A 149 -9.14 5.93 -22.48
CA LYS A 149 -9.36 7.18 -21.74
C LYS A 149 -9.77 6.87 -20.30
N GLY A 150 -9.61 7.85 -19.41
CA GLY A 150 -10.08 7.76 -18.02
C GLY A 150 -11.61 7.75 -17.90
N LEU A 151 -12.10 7.89 -16.68
CA LEU A 151 -13.52 7.88 -16.32
C LEU A 151 -13.81 9.02 -15.35
N TYR A 152 -14.88 9.78 -15.63
CA TYR A 152 -15.51 10.66 -14.65
C TYR A 152 -16.64 9.89 -13.96
N LEU A 153 -16.50 9.65 -12.66
CA LEU A 153 -17.46 8.90 -11.86
C LEU A 153 -18.08 9.82 -10.82
N HIS A 154 -19.37 10.15 -11.01
CA HIS A 154 -20.09 11.01 -10.09
C HIS A 154 -21.25 10.30 -9.41
N GLY A 155 -21.74 10.87 -8.32
CA GLY A 155 -22.86 10.35 -7.55
C GLY A 155 -22.80 10.77 -6.08
N ASN A 156 -23.78 10.34 -5.30
CA ASN A 156 -23.93 10.72 -3.91
C ASN A 156 -22.71 10.38 -3.05
N PHE A 157 -22.54 11.14 -1.98
CA PHE A 157 -21.51 10.87 -1.00
C PHE A 157 -21.67 9.45 -0.42
N GLY A 158 -20.55 8.78 -0.15
CA GLY A 158 -20.53 7.45 0.49
C GLY A 158 -20.94 6.27 -0.42
N CYS A 159 -21.26 6.47 -1.71
CA CYS A 159 -21.63 5.36 -2.60
C CYS A 159 -20.43 4.51 -3.09
N GLY A 160 -19.21 4.75 -2.63
CA GLY A 160 -18.03 3.94 -2.89
C GLY A 160 -17.28 4.26 -4.19
N LYS A 161 -17.46 5.43 -4.80
CA LYS A 161 -16.77 5.85 -6.05
C LYS A 161 -15.26 5.70 -5.96
N THR A 162 -14.69 6.31 -4.94
CA THR A 162 -13.25 6.27 -4.69
C THR A 162 -12.73 4.85 -4.49
N TYR A 163 -13.46 4.05 -3.70
CA TYR A 163 -13.09 2.66 -3.45
C TYR A 163 -13.03 1.83 -4.73
N LEU A 164 -14.04 1.98 -5.62
CA LEU A 164 -14.11 1.27 -6.90
C LEU A 164 -12.88 1.56 -7.78
N LEU A 165 -12.53 2.84 -7.95
CA LEU A 165 -11.39 3.24 -8.77
C LEU A 165 -10.05 2.90 -8.11
N ALA A 166 -9.93 3.05 -6.79
CA ALA A 166 -8.74 2.65 -6.07
C ALA A 166 -8.48 1.14 -6.15
N ALA A 167 -9.53 0.32 -6.08
CA ALA A 167 -9.42 -1.13 -6.26
C ALA A 167 -8.91 -1.49 -7.68
N MET A 168 -9.36 -0.76 -8.71
CA MET A 168 -8.83 -0.89 -10.08
C MET A 168 -7.33 -0.53 -10.15
N PHE A 169 -6.93 0.57 -9.52
CA PHE A 169 -5.53 1.02 -9.51
C PHE A 169 -4.64 0.01 -8.80
N ASN A 170 -5.09 -0.51 -7.66
CA ASN A 170 -4.39 -1.56 -6.93
C ASN A 170 -4.26 -2.86 -7.74
N GLU A 171 -5.27 -3.20 -8.54
CA GLU A 171 -5.20 -4.37 -9.43
C GLU A 171 -4.17 -4.16 -10.56
N LEU A 172 -4.15 -2.97 -11.18
CA LEU A 172 -3.16 -2.63 -12.21
C LEU A 172 -1.75 -2.48 -11.64
N ALA A 173 -1.61 -2.06 -10.38
CA ALA A 173 -0.32 -1.99 -9.70
C ALA A 173 0.39 -3.34 -9.58
N LYS A 174 -0.36 -4.45 -9.54
CA LYS A 174 0.20 -5.82 -9.57
C LYS A 174 0.94 -6.12 -10.87
N GLU A 175 0.57 -5.45 -11.95
CA GLU A 175 1.24 -5.48 -13.26
C GLU A 175 2.34 -4.41 -13.40
N ASN A 176 2.86 -3.91 -12.27
CA ASN A 176 3.89 -2.85 -12.22
C ASN A 176 3.47 -1.51 -12.85
N VAL A 177 2.19 -1.23 -12.93
CA VAL A 177 1.69 0.07 -13.40
C VAL A 177 1.81 1.09 -12.28
N ARG A 178 2.62 2.13 -12.50
CA ARG A 178 2.73 3.24 -11.55
C ARG A 178 1.55 4.18 -11.69
N SER A 179 0.92 4.50 -10.57
CA SER A 179 -0.27 5.34 -10.51
C SER A 179 -0.24 6.28 -9.31
N VAL A 180 -1.01 7.36 -9.40
CA VAL A 180 -1.19 8.34 -8.32
C VAL A 180 -2.66 8.44 -8.00
N ILE A 181 -3.00 8.38 -6.71
CA ILE A 181 -4.32 8.68 -6.16
C ILE A 181 -4.16 9.90 -5.28
N THR A 182 -4.88 10.96 -5.55
CA THR A 182 -4.82 12.19 -4.78
C THR A 182 -6.22 12.63 -4.34
N TYR A 183 -6.39 12.90 -3.04
CA TYR A 183 -7.56 13.59 -2.51
C TYR A 183 -7.40 15.08 -2.83
N TRP A 184 -8.19 15.56 -3.78
CA TRP A 184 -7.96 16.83 -4.45
C TRP A 184 -7.95 18.05 -3.51
N PRO A 185 -8.88 18.19 -2.55
CA PRO A 185 -8.86 19.33 -1.64
C PRO A 185 -7.59 19.45 -0.80
N GLU A 186 -7.09 18.31 -0.24
CA GLU A 186 -5.87 18.31 0.56
C GLU A 186 -4.60 18.48 -0.30
N TYR A 187 -4.60 17.90 -1.49
CA TYR A 187 -3.51 18.10 -2.43
C TYR A 187 -3.30 19.56 -2.76
N LEU A 188 -4.38 20.32 -3.04
CA LEU A 188 -4.28 21.76 -3.26
C LEU A 188 -3.77 22.52 -2.03
N ARG A 189 -4.19 22.15 -0.82
CA ARG A 189 -3.65 22.75 0.42
C ARG A 189 -2.17 22.48 0.57
N SER A 190 -1.75 21.23 0.31
CA SER A 190 -0.36 20.80 0.36
C SER A 190 0.50 21.55 -0.66
N LEU A 191 0.01 21.74 -1.90
CA LEU A 191 0.70 22.54 -2.90
C LEU A 191 0.83 23.99 -2.48
N LYS A 192 -0.25 24.58 -1.95
CA LYS A 192 -0.24 25.99 -1.49
C LYS A 192 0.73 26.21 -0.34
N SER A 193 0.81 25.28 0.60
CA SER A 193 1.77 25.35 1.71
C SER A 193 3.22 25.24 1.22
N SER A 194 3.48 24.35 0.27
CA SER A 194 4.82 24.19 -0.32
C SER A 194 5.24 25.40 -1.17
N TYR A 195 4.28 26.12 -1.76
CA TYR A 195 4.56 27.34 -2.51
C TYR A 195 4.98 28.50 -1.60
N SER A 196 4.42 28.56 -0.40
CA SER A 196 4.73 29.62 0.60
C SER A 196 5.99 29.34 1.42
N SER A 197 6.44 28.08 1.46
CA SER A 197 7.72 27.71 2.09
C SER A 197 8.86 27.96 1.10
N SER A 198 10.05 28.30 1.58
CA SER A 198 11.25 28.54 0.76
C SER A 198 11.74 27.33 -0.07
N SER A 199 10.97 26.26 -0.13
CA SER A 199 11.26 25.01 -0.84
C SER A 199 10.45 24.90 -2.14
N SER A 200 10.88 25.68 -3.15
CA SER A 200 10.34 25.54 -4.53
C SER A 200 10.48 24.13 -5.11
N TYR A 201 11.36 23.31 -4.56
CA TYR A 201 11.60 21.93 -4.96
C TYR A 201 10.42 21.03 -4.58
N GLU A 202 9.91 21.12 -3.35
CA GLU A 202 8.81 20.30 -2.87
C GLU A 202 7.50 20.53 -3.64
N PHE A 203 7.20 21.79 -3.97
CA PHE A 203 6.07 22.12 -4.82
C PHE A 203 6.19 21.45 -6.20
N LYS A 204 7.36 21.61 -6.83
CA LYS A 204 7.63 21.07 -8.17
C LYS A 204 7.52 19.56 -8.20
N ASP A 205 8.04 18.88 -7.19
CA ASP A 205 7.98 17.42 -7.10
C ASP A 205 6.54 16.92 -6.96
N LYS A 206 5.77 17.45 -6.03
CA LYS A 206 4.36 17.11 -5.83
C LYS A 206 3.52 17.35 -7.09
N TYR A 207 3.74 18.50 -7.72
CA TYR A 207 3.04 18.86 -8.95
C TYR A 207 3.39 17.94 -10.11
N ASN A 208 4.67 17.65 -10.31
CA ASN A 208 5.15 16.79 -11.36
C ASN A 208 4.72 15.34 -11.18
N GLU A 209 4.66 14.84 -9.94
CA GLU A 209 4.21 13.49 -9.64
C GLU A 209 2.77 13.26 -10.12
N VAL A 210 1.88 14.22 -9.89
CA VAL A 210 0.50 14.16 -10.36
C VAL A 210 0.41 14.36 -11.87
N LYS A 211 1.11 15.36 -12.40
CA LYS A 211 1.06 15.71 -13.83
C LYS A 211 1.53 14.57 -14.74
N TYR A 212 2.62 13.88 -14.36
CA TYR A 212 3.27 12.86 -15.18
C TYR A 212 2.92 11.42 -14.81
N ALA A 213 2.01 11.21 -13.86
CA ALA A 213 1.57 9.86 -13.47
C ALA A 213 1.04 9.08 -14.67
N LYS A 214 1.42 7.80 -14.83
CA LYS A 214 0.87 6.95 -15.90
C LYS A 214 -0.64 6.79 -15.79
N LEU A 215 -1.14 6.58 -14.57
CA LEU A 215 -2.56 6.63 -14.22
C LEU A 215 -2.76 7.63 -13.10
N LEU A 216 -3.75 8.48 -13.19
CA LEU A 216 -4.10 9.47 -12.17
C LEU A 216 -5.55 9.30 -11.75
N LEU A 217 -5.80 9.25 -10.44
CA LEU A 217 -7.10 9.43 -9.82
C LEU A 217 -7.11 10.75 -9.06
N ILE A 218 -7.92 11.68 -9.53
CA ILE A 218 -8.31 12.91 -8.81
C ILE A 218 -9.58 12.58 -8.03
N ASP A 219 -9.48 12.49 -6.72
CA ASP A 219 -10.59 12.12 -5.86
C ASP A 219 -11.28 13.35 -5.29
N ASP A 220 -12.62 13.32 -5.34
CA ASP A 220 -13.55 14.31 -4.79
C ASP A 220 -13.37 15.71 -5.40
N LEU A 221 -13.21 15.80 -6.73
CA LEU A 221 -13.15 17.06 -7.45
C LEU A 221 -14.49 17.80 -7.29
N GLY A 222 -14.41 19.08 -6.92
CA GLY A 222 -15.57 19.92 -6.63
C GLY A 222 -15.91 20.03 -5.14
N ALA A 223 -15.12 19.39 -4.26
CA ALA A 223 -15.21 19.60 -2.82
C ALA A 223 -14.27 20.71 -2.30
N GLU A 224 -13.37 21.19 -3.17
CA GLU A 224 -12.43 22.27 -2.87
C GLU A 224 -13.07 23.65 -3.02
N GLY A 225 -12.48 24.67 -2.34
CA GLY A 225 -12.73 26.07 -2.65
C GLY A 225 -12.00 26.48 -3.94
N VAL A 226 -12.75 26.81 -4.99
CA VAL A 226 -12.19 27.18 -6.30
C VAL A 226 -11.55 28.56 -6.27
N THR A 227 -10.34 28.64 -6.80
CA THR A 227 -9.62 29.89 -7.07
C THR A 227 -9.08 29.87 -8.51
N SER A 228 -8.78 31.02 -9.12
CA SER A 228 -8.13 31.07 -10.45
C SER A 228 -6.84 30.24 -10.48
N TRP A 229 -6.08 30.31 -9.40
CA TRP A 229 -4.83 29.54 -9.28
C TRP A 229 -5.11 28.01 -9.28
N SER A 230 -6.03 27.52 -8.44
CA SER A 230 -6.32 26.08 -8.38
C SER A 230 -6.97 25.55 -9.66
N ARG A 231 -7.84 26.34 -10.29
CA ARG A 231 -8.53 25.97 -11.52
C ARG A 231 -7.63 26.06 -12.74
N ASP A 232 -7.04 27.24 -12.99
CA ASP A 232 -6.37 27.52 -14.27
C ASP A 232 -4.91 27.08 -14.27
N GLU A 233 -4.18 27.38 -13.19
CA GLU A 233 -2.74 27.09 -13.13
C GLU A 233 -2.44 25.65 -12.69
N ILE A 234 -3.29 25.05 -11.86
CA ILE A 234 -3.05 23.68 -11.39
C ILE A 234 -3.89 22.68 -12.17
N LEU A 235 -5.23 22.67 -11.99
CA LEU A 235 -6.10 21.67 -12.59
C LEU A 235 -6.05 21.74 -14.12
N GLY A 236 -6.24 22.91 -14.70
CA GLY A 236 -6.26 23.11 -16.14
C GLY A 236 -4.98 22.67 -16.82
N THR A 237 -3.84 23.05 -16.27
CA THR A 237 -2.53 22.67 -16.84
C THR A 237 -2.23 21.19 -16.70
N ILE A 238 -2.62 20.54 -15.60
CA ILE A 238 -2.50 19.09 -15.42
C ILE A 238 -3.38 18.37 -16.44
N LEU A 239 -4.67 18.70 -16.53
CA LEU A 239 -5.60 18.04 -17.44
C LEU A 239 -5.22 18.25 -18.91
N GLN A 240 -4.80 19.45 -19.29
CA GLN A 240 -4.35 19.75 -20.65
C GLN A 240 -3.14 18.91 -21.05
N TYR A 241 -2.11 18.87 -20.21
CA TYR A 241 -0.92 18.05 -20.46
C TYR A 241 -1.29 16.58 -20.61
N ARG A 242 -2.08 16.04 -19.65
CA ARG A 242 -2.46 14.63 -19.65
C ARG A 242 -3.32 14.24 -20.85
N MET A 243 -4.17 15.14 -21.32
CA MET A 243 -4.96 14.96 -22.53
C MET A 243 -4.06 14.91 -23.78
N GLN A 244 -3.08 15.81 -23.90
CA GLN A 244 -2.12 15.85 -25.02
C GLN A 244 -1.24 14.60 -25.05
N GLU A 245 -0.79 14.12 -23.88
CA GLU A 245 0.04 12.93 -23.75
C GLU A 245 -0.76 11.62 -23.70
N HIS A 246 -2.09 11.68 -23.88
CA HIS A 246 -2.98 10.53 -23.81
C HIS A 246 -2.88 9.73 -22.49
N LEU A 247 -2.58 10.41 -21.37
CA LEU A 247 -2.47 9.80 -20.06
C LEU A 247 -3.84 9.63 -19.43
N PRO A 248 -4.27 8.40 -19.10
CA PRO A 248 -5.59 8.15 -18.52
C PRO A 248 -5.77 8.89 -17.19
N THR A 249 -6.85 9.66 -17.09
CA THR A 249 -7.19 10.43 -15.89
C THR A 249 -8.59 10.04 -15.41
N PHE A 250 -8.66 9.62 -14.16
CA PHE A 250 -9.89 9.22 -13.50
C PHE A 250 -10.26 10.29 -12.48
N ILE A 251 -11.54 10.58 -12.40
CA ILE A 251 -12.03 11.62 -11.51
C ILE A 251 -13.25 11.08 -10.77
N THR A 252 -13.30 11.29 -9.46
CA THR A 252 -14.53 11.16 -8.70
C THR A 252 -15.07 12.53 -8.31
N SER A 253 -16.38 12.65 -8.23
CA SER A 253 -17.04 13.86 -7.79
C SER A 253 -18.41 13.55 -7.19
N ASN A 254 -18.93 14.44 -6.37
CA ASN A 254 -20.32 14.43 -5.95
C ASN A 254 -21.19 15.24 -6.92
N LEU A 255 -20.59 15.98 -7.83
CA LEU A 255 -21.23 16.84 -8.81
C LEU A 255 -21.34 16.11 -10.16
N ASN A 256 -22.45 16.30 -10.90
CA ASN A 256 -22.50 15.94 -12.30
C ASN A 256 -21.70 16.97 -13.14
N LEU A 257 -21.48 16.72 -14.41
CA LEU A 257 -20.65 17.60 -15.26
C LEU A 257 -21.17 19.04 -15.32
N LYS A 258 -22.49 19.26 -15.32
CA LYS A 258 -23.07 20.59 -15.35
C LYS A 258 -22.85 21.32 -14.02
N GLU A 259 -23.08 20.64 -12.91
CA GLU A 259 -22.83 21.18 -11.57
C GLU A 259 -21.33 21.47 -11.37
N LEU A 260 -20.44 20.62 -11.90
CA LEU A 260 -19.00 20.86 -11.85
C LEU A 260 -18.61 22.09 -12.68
N GLU A 261 -19.17 22.26 -13.88
CA GLU A 261 -18.97 23.46 -14.69
C GLU A 261 -19.40 24.73 -13.95
N GLU A 262 -20.57 24.68 -13.31
CA GLU A 262 -21.07 25.78 -12.49
C GLU A 262 -20.16 26.06 -11.29
N HIS A 263 -19.71 25.03 -10.59
CA HIS A 263 -18.77 25.12 -9.45
C HIS A 263 -17.45 25.76 -9.87
N LEU A 264 -16.86 25.31 -10.96
CA LEU A 264 -15.59 25.83 -11.48
C LEU A 264 -15.71 27.26 -12.03
N SER A 265 -16.91 27.69 -12.45
CA SER A 265 -17.13 29.04 -12.98
C SER A 265 -17.25 30.16 -11.91
N VAL A 266 -17.49 29.80 -10.65
CA VAL A 266 -17.85 30.75 -9.55
C VAL A 266 -16.68 31.53 -8.97
N SER A 267 -15.48 31.47 -9.51
CA SER A 267 -14.29 32.00 -8.84
C SER A 267 -13.83 33.39 -9.27
N THR A 268 -14.70 34.34 -9.57
CA THR A 268 -14.24 35.74 -9.75
C THR A 268 -15.19 36.74 -9.15
N THR A 269 -14.64 37.72 -8.47
CA THR A 269 -15.31 38.89 -7.90
C THR A 269 -16.04 39.77 -8.94
N ASN A 270 -16.01 39.39 -10.21
CA ASN A 270 -16.73 40.05 -11.29
C ASN A 270 -17.63 39.08 -12.01
N LYS A 271 -18.93 39.27 -11.89
CA LYS A 271 -20.03 38.52 -12.53
C LYS A 271 -20.01 38.48 -14.08
N SER A 272 -18.98 38.95 -14.74
CA SER A 272 -18.97 39.19 -16.19
C SER A 272 -18.15 38.20 -17.04
N GLU A 273 -17.37 37.33 -16.44
CA GLU A 273 -16.62 36.31 -17.21
C GLU A 273 -17.04 34.89 -16.80
N ARG A 274 -18.08 34.38 -17.44
CA ARG A 274 -18.32 32.96 -17.50
C ARG A 274 -17.30 32.32 -18.43
N VAL A 275 -16.23 31.82 -17.89
CA VAL A 275 -15.32 30.95 -18.66
C VAL A 275 -16.00 29.61 -18.81
N LYS A 276 -16.35 29.25 -20.05
CA LYS A 276 -16.76 27.86 -20.38
C LYS A 276 -15.55 26.97 -20.17
N ALA A 277 -15.65 26.06 -19.19
CA ALA A 277 -14.65 25.02 -18.96
C ALA A 277 -14.68 23.97 -20.04
#